data_d36641721fa3a925031a089a712131dc
#
_entry.id   d36641721fa3a925031a089a712131dc
#
_cell.length_a   1.000
_cell.length_b   1.000
_cell.length_c   1.000
_cell.angle_alpha   90.00
_cell.angle_beta   90.00
_cell.angle_gamma   90.00
#
_symmetry.space_group_name_H-M   'P 1'
#
loop_
_entity.id
_entity.type
_entity.pdbx_description
1 polymer ?
#
loop_
_entity_poly.entity_id
_entity_poly.type
_entity_poly.pdbx_seq_one_letter_code
_entity_poly.pdbx_strand_id
1 'polypeptide(L)'
;MKRGLIIVCACLLIVSSFFSGCGTSDTQSTTEEVTQATEEQTTEATSEEVTETQEETTEEAEKASVSEESPVTYEYTQVDDSYFNDAVFIGDSISYGFELYVTEKRANGETVLGEAKFLTSGSLSYGNSLWDVSDESVHPTYNGVKMKLEDAIAQIKPGKIYILLGTNDVALYGVEQTIANADTEISRMLEASPGAEIFIMSTTPKYSPAESDVDGALNNADIDALNVAMWQFAVEKGYNFMNIAPLFKDETGGLAADYCSDKEGMGIHFTSAAYDIWLNFLYSYGKQQ
;
A
#
# COMPACT_ATOMS: atom_id res chain seq x y z
N MET A 1 -35.33 31.75 -34.99
CA MET A 1 -34.16 32.62 -35.11
C MET A 1 -33.68 33.01 -33.70
N LYS A 2 -32.60 32.43 -33.19
CA LYS A 2 -31.68 33.00 -32.20
C LYS A 2 -30.44 32.13 -32.17
N ARG A 3 -29.33 32.78 -32.36
CA ARG A 3 -28.01 32.29 -32.74
C ARG A 3 -27.30 31.62 -31.57
N GLY A 4 -26.61 30.51 -31.87
CA GLY A 4 -25.66 29.88 -30.97
C GLY A 4 -24.37 30.69 -30.75
N LEU A 5 -23.81 30.58 -29.58
CA LEU A 5 -22.48 31.08 -29.24
C LEU A 5 -21.57 29.87 -28.99
N ILE A 6 -20.66 29.66 -29.94
CA ILE A 6 -19.59 28.67 -29.83
C ILE A 6 -18.42 29.37 -29.13
N ILE A 7 -18.04 28.88 -27.93
CA ILE A 7 -16.83 29.32 -27.26
C ILE A 7 -15.75 28.29 -27.59
N VAL A 8 -14.78 28.73 -28.40
CA VAL A 8 -13.52 28.00 -28.67
C VAL A 8 -12.52 28.36 -27.59
N CYS A 9 -12.15 27.42 -26.76
CA CYS A 9 -11.03 27.57 -25.83
C CYS A 9 -9.73 27.18 -26.54
N ALA A 10 -8.88 28.16 -26.79
CA ALA A 10 -7.55 27.98 -27.35
C ALA A 10 -6.56 27.60 -26.24
N CYS A 11 -5.94 26.43 -26.35
CA CYS A 11 -4.81 26.02 -25.51
C CYS A 11 -3.55 26.77 -25.96
N LEU A 12 -3.00 27.59 -25.06
CA LEU A 12 -1.67 28.20 -25.23
C LEU A 12 -0.58 27.20 -24.78
N LEU A 13 0.23 26.76 -25.73
CA LEU A 13 1.48 26.05 -25.49
C LEU A 13 2.57 27.10 -25.19
N ILE A 14 3.15 27.07 -23.99
CA ILE A 14 4.34 27.85 -23.66
C ILE A 14 5.56 26.93 -23.85
N VAL A 15 6.35 27.25 -24.88
CA VAL A 15 7.66 26.67 -25.16
C VAL A 15 8.69 27.51 -24.40
N SER A 16 9.40 26.94 -23.44
CA SER A 16 10.53 27.60 -22.77
C SER A 16 11.84 27.11 -23.38
N SER A 17 12.54 28.02 -23.99
CA SER A 17 13.84 27.82 -24.68
C SER A 17 14.98 27.72 -23.69
N PHE A 18 15.88 26.77 -23.95
CA PHE A 18 17.20 26.62 -23.31
C PHE A 18 18.15 27.74 -23.69
N PHE A 19 18.87 28.27 -22.73
CA PHE A 19 20.12 28.99 -22.98
C PHE A 19 21.31 28.18 -22.44
N SER A 20 22.18 27.80 -23.36
CA SER A 20 23.54 27.31 -23.15
C SER A 20 24.46 28.48 -22.82
N GLY A 21 25.25 28.35 -21.78
CA GLY A 21 26.38 29.26 -21.48
C GLY A 21 27.63 28.46 -21.17
N CYS A 22 28.55 28.46 -22.12
CA CYS A 22 29.90 27.92 -22.03
C CYS A 22 30.82 28.95 -21.38
N GLY A 23 31.67 28.53 -20.43
CA GLY A 23 32.74 29.39 -19.87
C GLY A 23 33.85 28.53 -19.31
N THR A 24 34.91 28.41 -20.09
CA THR A 24 36.23 27.82 -19.78
C THR A 24 37.06 28.76 -18.93
N SER A 25 37.82 28.26 -17.95
CA SER A 25 39.14 28.79 -17.57
C SER A 25 39.92 27.75 -16.79
N ASP A 26 41.11 27.47 -17.33
CA ASP A 26 42.23 26.72 -16.79
C ASP A 26 42.82 27.33 -15.52
N THR A 27 43.44 26.55 -14.65
CA THR A 27 44.85 26.69 -14.22
C THR A 27 45.26 25.60 -13.24
N GLN A 28 46.15 24.73 -13.70
CA GLN A 28 47.37 24.09 -13.18
C GLN A 28 47.55 23.85 -11.66
N SER A 29 47.77 22.59 -11.33
CA SER A 29 49.05 21.94 -10.91
C SER A 29 49.65 22.29 -9.53
N THR A 30 49.77 21.31 -8.66
CA THR A 30 51.07 20.85 -8.17
C THR A 30 50.96 19.48 -7.49
N THR A 31 51.87 18.61 -7.91
CA THR A 31 52.22 17.29 -7.41
C THR A 31 53.09 17.44 -6.16
N GLU A 32 52.90 16.61 -5.15
CA GLU A 32 54.00 16.12 -4.31
C GLU A 32 53.71 14.68 -3.84
N GLU A 33 54.63 13.85 -4.27
CA GLU A 33 54.85 12.46 -3.99
C GLU A 33 55.80 12.39 -2.79
N VAL A 34 55.48 11.59 -1.75
CA VAL A 34 56.52 11.10 -0.82
C VAL A 34 56.23 9.63 -0.50
N THR A 35 57.27 8.88 -0.83
CA THR A 35 57.44 7.43 -0.78
C THR A 35 58.01 6.95 0.57
N GLN A 36 57.76 5.66 0.90
CA GLN A 36 58.57 4.72 1.75
C GLN A 36 58.44 4.85 3.26
N ALA A 37 58.55 3.78 4.09
CA ALA A 37 59.13 2.42 3.89
C ALA A 37 58.56 1.42 4.92
N THR A 38 58.64 0.18 4.52
CA THR A 38 58.67 -1.12 5.18
C THR A 38 59.35 -1.17 6.56
N GLU A 39 58.84 -2.00 7.50
CA GLU A 39 59.65 -2.96 8.24
C GLU A 39 58.78 -4.10 8.82
N GLU A 40 59.17 -5.31 8.43
CA GLU A 40 58.77 -6.61 9.05
C GLU A 40 59.46 -6.77 10.39
N GLN A 41 58.81 -7.40 11.36
CA GLN A 41 59.49 -8.26 12.30
C GLN A 41 58.59 -9.42 12.81
N THR A 42 59.02 -10.58 12.40
CA THR A 42 58.64 -11.92 12.87
C THR A 42 59.27 -12.18 14.24
N THR A 43 58.50 -12.78 15.16
CA THR A 43 59.07 -13.67 16.18
C THR A 43 58.07 -14.78 16.54
N GLU A 44 58.54 -15.98 16.33
CA GLU A 44 57.97 -17.26 16.82
C GLU A 44 58.14 -17.44 18.32
N ALA A 45 57.28 -18.25 18.88
CA ALA A 45 57.42 -19.42 19.75
C ALA A 45 56.61 -19.31 21.06
N THR A 46 55.77 -20.16 21.44
CA THR A 46 55.83 -21.51 21.91
C THR A 46 54.59 -21.83 22.74
N SER A 47 54.01 -22.95 22.43
CA SER A 47 53.06 -23.85 23.10
C SER A 47 52.92 -23.70 24.62
N GLU A 48 51.69 -23.66 25.13
CA GLU A 48 51.24 -24.53 26.25
C GLU A 48 49.72 -24.79 26.17
N GLU A 49 49.42 -26.06 26.22
CA GLU A 49 48.12 -26.71 26.20
C GLU A 49 47.46 -26.55 27.58
N VAL A 50 46.27 -25.90 27.63
CA VAL A 50 45.35 -26.07 28.77
C VAL A 50 43.96 -26.32 28.19
N THR A 51 43.54 -27.57 28.38
CA THR A 51 42.20 -28.06 28.11
C THR A 51 41.24 -27.50 29.13
N GLU A 52 40.37 -26.59 28.75
CA GLU A 52 39.14 -26.30 29.50
C GLU A 52 37.94 -26.40 28.56
N THR A 53 37.15 -27.41 28.89
CA THR A 53 35.84 -27.66 28.28
C THR A 53 34.90 -26.53 28.63
N GLN A 54 34.59 -25.66 27.69
CA GLN A 54 33.42 -24.77 27.77
C GLN A 54 32.36 -25.28 26.80
N GLU A 55 31.24 -25.65 27.38
CA GLU A 55 30.00 -25.92 26.67
C GLU A 55 29.61 -24.67 25.86
N GLU A 56 29.78 -24.74 24.56
CA GLU A 56 29.27 -23.79 23.61
C GLU A 56 27.78 -24.03 23.47
N THR A 57 26.96 -23.28 24.19
CA THR A 57 25.53 -23.20 23.98
C THR A 57 25.33 -22.47 22.65
N THR A 58 25.20 -23.23 21.60
CA THR A 58 24.75 -22.74 20.29
C THR A 58 23.29 -22.35 20.45
N GLU A 59 23.00 -21.07 20.66
CA GLU A 59 21.70 -20.49 20.33
C GLU A 59 21.59 -20.52 18.82
N GLU A 60 21.07 -21.60 18.29
CA GLU A 60 20.46 -21.63 16.98
C GLU A 60 19.26 -20.69 17.07
N ALA A 61 19.41 -19.50 16.48
CA ALA A 61 18.28 -18.66 16.15
C ALA A 61 17.41 -19.49 15.18
N GLU A 62 16.38 -20.08 15.73
CA GLU A 62 15.30 -20.74 14.99
C GLU A 62 14.68 -19.69 14.10
N LYS A 63 15.12 -19.68 12.84
CA LYS A 63 14.46 -18.95 11.77
C LYS A 63 13.07 -19.55 11.65
N ALA A 64 12.11 -18.94 12.34
CA ALA A 64 10.71 -19.31 12.22
C ALA A 64 10.36 -19.20 10.74
N SER A 65 10.24 -20.34 10.07
CA SER A 65 9.59 -20.45 8.78
C SER A 65 8.14 -20.11 9.01
N VAL A 66 7.75 -18.88 8.72
CA VAL A 66 6.35 -18.47 8.69
C VAL A 66 5.71 -19.28 7.57
N SER A 67 4.94 -20.30 7.94
CA SER A 67 4.13 -21.05 6.99
C SER A 67 3.10 -20.10 6.39
N GLU A 68 2.92 -20.12 5.08
CA GLU A 68 1.93 -19.35 4.32
C GLU A 68 0.46 -19.73 4.64
N GLU A 69 0.20 -20.49 5.66
CA GLU A 69 -1.15 -20.81 6.10
C GLU A 69 -1.71 -19.65 6.92
N SER A 70 -2.62 -18.93 6.31
CA SER A 70 -3.51 -17.98 7.00
C SER A 70 -4.28 -18.76 8.09
N PRO A 71 -4.02 -18.57 9.39
CA PRO A 71 -4.55 -19.47 10.44
C PRO A 71 -5.99 -19.17 10.83
N VAL A 72 -6.67 -18.29 10.15
CA VAL A 72 -8.07 -18.00 10.43
C VAL A 72 -8.93 -18.52 9.28
N THR A 73 -9.41 -19.74 9.41
CA THR A 73 -10.55 -20.25 8.63
C THR A 73 -11.81 -19.54 9.11
N TYR A 74 -12.15 -18.42 8.47
CA TYR A 74 -13.51 -17.91 8.59
C TYR A 74 -14.44 -18.83 7.81
N GLU A 75 -15.58 -19.21 8.41
CA GLU A 75 -16.68 -19.80 7.64
C GLU A 75 -17.25 -18.68 6.75
N TYR A 76 -16.83 -18.68 5.48
CA TYR A 76 -17.32 -17.74 4.49
C TYR A 76 -18.77 -18.01 4.15
N THR A 77 -19.59 -17.00 4.28
CA THR A 77 -21.00 -17.07 3.92
C THR A 77 -21.26 -16.17 2.74
N GLN A 78 -21.93 -16.71 1.74
CA GLN A 78 -22.42 -15.91 0.62
C GLN A 78 -23.38 -14.83 1.13
N VAL A 79 -23.13 -13.57 0.76
CA VAL A 79 -23.99 -12.44 1.11
C VAL A 79 -24.55 -11.79 -0.15
N ASP A 80 -25.61 -11.03 0.02
CA ASP A 80 -26.22 -10.22 -1.03
C ASP A 80 -25.85 -8.73 -0.91
N ASP A 81 -26.34 -7.92 -1.83
CA ASP A 81 -26.10 -6.48 -1.85
C ASP A 81 -26.46 -5.77 -0.56
N SER A 82 -27.53 -6.20 0.11
CA SER A 82 -28.03 -5.55 1.31
C SER A 82 -27.06 -5.65 2.49
N TYR A 83 -26.17 -6.66 2.50
CA TYR A 83 -25.11 -6.80 3.50
C TYR A 83 -24.17 -5.60 3.55
N PHE A 84 -24.02 -4.89 2.42
CA PHE A 84 -23.13 -3.75 2.29
C PHE A 84 -23.81 -2.38 2.45
N ASN A 85 -25.13 -2.33 2.78
CA ASN A 85 -25.86 -1.06 2.86
C ASN A 85 -25.29 -0.08 3.90
N ASP A 86 -24.69 -0.61 4.98
CA ASP A 86 -24.03 0.16 6.04
C ASP A 86 -22.50 0.15 5.94
N ALA A 87 -21.96 -0.25 4.78
CA ALA A 87 -20.54 -0.34 4.57
C ALA A 87 -19.93 0.96 4.02
N VAL A 88 -18.67 1.19 4.38
CA VAL A 88 -17.79 2.16 3.72
C VAL A 88 -16.51 1.48 3.27
N PHE A 89 -16.07 1.76 2.05
CA PHE A 89 -14.80 1.31 1.48
C PHE A 89 -13.81 2.46 1.49
N ILE A 90 -12.68 2.25 2.11
CA ILE A 90 -11.58 3.23 2.25
C ILE A 90 -10.36 2.71 1.51
N GLY A 91 -9.71 3.57 0.73
CA GLY A 91 -8.48 3.19 0.08
C GLY A 91 -7.87 4.20 -0.87
N ASP A 92 -6.76 3.77 -1.48
CA ASP A 92 -5.93 4.55 -2.39
C ASP A 92 -6.44 4.51 -3.85
N SER A 93 -5.53 4.74 -4.82
CA SER A 93 -5.86 4.73 -6.26
C SER A 93 -6.41 3.38 -6.74
N ILE A 94 -6.03 2.26 -6.14
CA ILE A 94 -6.55 0.93 -6.49
C ILE A 94 -8.03 0.85 -6.10
N SER A 95 -8.34 1.28 -4.87
CA SER A 95 -9.72 1.37 -4.37
C SER A 95 -10.55 2.43 -5.08
N TYR A 96 -9.93 3.53 -5.52
CA TYR A 96 -10.60 4.53 -6.36
C TYR A 96 -11.01 3.94 -7.72
N GLY A 97 -10.16 3.12 -8.33
CA GLY A 97 -10.53 2.36 -9.53
C GLY A 97 -11.69 1.39 -9.28
N PHE A 98 -11.74 0.75 -8.11
CA PHE A 98 -12.86 -0.09 -7.71
C PHE A 98 -14.16 0.72 -7.50
N GLU A 99 -14.08 1.90 -6.89
CA GLU A 99 -15.22 2.83 -6.78
C GLU A 99 -15.78 3.20 -8.16
N LEU A 100 -14.90 3.54 -9.12
CA LEU A 100 -15.31 3.85 -10.49
C LEU A 100 -15.98 2.65 -11.16
N TYR A 101 -15.42 1.44 -11.00
CA TYR A 101 -16.00 0.21 -11.52
C TYR A 101 -17.39 -0.08 -10.94
N VAL A 102 -17.58 0.03 -9.62
CA VAL A 102 -18.87 -0.14 -8.96
C VAL A 102 -19.86 0.95 -9.41
N THR A 103 -19.41 2.19 -9.54
CA THR A 103 -20.23 3.32 -9.99
C THR A 103 -20.75 3.10 -11.42
N GLU A 104 -19.91 2.60 -12.32
CA GLU A 104 -20.30 2.26 -13.68
C GLU A 104 -21.37 1.15 -13.69
N LYS A 105 -21.17 0.07 -12.93
CA LYS A 105 -22.17 -1.00 -12.80
C LYS A 105 -23.52 -0.47 -12.29
N ARG A 106 -23.49 0.36 -11.24
CA ARG A 106 -24.71 0.98 -10.69
C ARG A 106 -25.41 1.90 -11.72
N ALA A 107 -24.64 2.67 -12.51
CA ALA A 107 -25.16 3.49 -13.58
C ALA A 107 -25.84 2.66 -14.69
N ASN A 108 -25.39 1.42 -14.90
CA ASN A 108 -25.97 0.45 -15.82
C ASN A 108 -27.18 -0.32 -15.23
N GLY A 109 -27.60 0.01 -14.01
CA GLY A 109 -28.79 -0.56 -13.36
C GLY A 109 -28.54 -1.81 -12.50
N GLU A 110 -27.28 -2.16 -12.24
CA GLU A 110 -26.92 -3.22 -11.30
C GLU A 110 -26.97 -2.69 -9.86
N THR A 111 -27.36 -3.54 -8.88
CA THR A 111 -27.44 -3.17 -7.45
C THR A 111 -26.17 -3.54 -6.68
N VAL A 112 -25.02 -3.39 -7.29
CA VAL A 112 -23.72 -3.86 -6.79
C VAL A 112 -23.36 -3.19 -5.45
N LEU A 113 -23.05 -3.99 -4.42
CA LEU A 113 -22.69 -3.58 -3.06
C LEU A 113 -23.74 -2.65 -2.39
N GLY A 114 -24.99 -2.79 -2.77
CA GLY A 114 -26.11 -2.04 -2.16
C GLY A 114 -25.87 -0.53 -2.08
N GLU A 115 -25.99 0.04 -0.87
CA GLU A 115 -25.79 1.48 -0.62
C GLU A 115 -24.39 1.82 -0.08
N ALA A 116 -23.42 0.89 -0.19
CA ALA A 116 -22.06 1.12 0.25
C ALA A 116 -21.47 2.44 -0.27
N LYS A 117 -20.74 3.14 0.59
CA LYS A 117 -20.07 4.40 0.30
C LYS A 117 -18.57 4.18 0.11
N PHE A 118 -17.94 5.15 -0.53
CA PHE A 118 -16.52 5.12 -0.80
C PHE A 118 -15.85 6.38 -0.26
N LEU A 119 -14.71 6.22 0.37
CA LEU A 119 -13.80 7.26 0.83
C LEU A 119 -12.42 6.95 0.25
N THR A 120 -12.28 7.16 -1.05
CA THR A 120 -11.08 6.81 -1.80
C THR A 120 -10.38 8.07 -2.32
N SER A 121 -9.06 8.02 -2.44
CA SER A 121 -8.28 9.09 -3.03
C SER A 121 -6.94 8.56 -3.54
N GLY A 122 -6.50 9.05 -4.70
CA GLY A 122 -5.18 8.70 -5.23
C GLY A 122 -4.08 9.00 -4.22
N SER A 123 -3.12 8.07 -4.08
CA SER A 123 -2.00 8.18 -3.13
C SER A 123 -2.38 8.25 -1.63
N LEU A 124 -3.62 7.97 -1.27
CA LEU A 124 -4.01 7.86 0.14
C LEU A 124 -3.20 6.75 0.82
N SER A 125 -2.82 6.98 2.07
CA SER A 125 -2.08 6.04 2.91
C SER A 125 -2.51 6.21 4.37
N TYR A 126 -2.21 5.24 5.22
CA TYR A 126 -2.40 5.43 6.66
C TYR A 126 -1.59 6.62 7.20
N GLY A 127 -0.36 6.81 6.68
CA GLY A 127 0.51 7.89 7.14
C GLY A 127 0.00 9.27 6.77
N ASN A 128 -0.43 9.47 5.52
CA ASN A 128 -0.87 10.80 5.07
C ASN A 128 -2.33 11.12 5.43
N SER A 129 -3.16 10.12 5.77
CA SER A 129 -4.50 10.35 6.31
C SER A 129 -4.47 11.09 7.66
N LEU A 130 -3.36 10.95 8.41
CA LEU A 130 -3.14 11.61 9.70
C LEU A 130 -2.75 13.10 9.58
N TRP A 131 -2.39 13.56 8.38
CA TRP A 131 -1.99 14.94 8.14
C TRP A 131 -3.15 15.92 8.31
N ASP A 132 -2.84 17.22 8.37
CA ASP A 132 -3.87 18.23 8.28
C ASP A 132 -4.43 18.34 6.87
N VAL A 133 -5.73 18.61 6.77
CA VAL A 133 -6.41 18.81 5.48
C VAL A 133 -5.94 20.12 4.86
N SER A 134 -5.55 20.08 3.59
CA SER A 134 -5.21 21.24 2.78
C SER A 134 -5.66 21.05 1.33
N ASP A 135 -5.51 22.05 0.49
CA ASP A 135 -5.84 21.94 -0.93
C ASP A 135 -4.97 20.90 -1.64
N GLU A 136 -3.70 20.72 -1.21
CA GLU A 136 -2.75 19.76 -1.75
C GLU A 136 -2.82 18.38 -1.09
N SER A 137 -3.48 18.26 0.07
CA SER A 137 -3.56 16.97 0.76
C SER A 137 -4.40 15.95 0.00
N VAL A 138 -4.09 14.66 0.17
CA VAL A 138 -4.73 13.55 -0.54
C VAL A 138 -5.96 12.99 0.18
N HIS A 139 -6.51 13.73 1.15
CA HIS A 139 -7.70 13.29 1.86
C HIS A 139 -8.89 13.10 0.91
N PRO A 140 -9.77 12.13 1.18
CA PRO A 140 -10.95 11.89 0.35
C PRO A 140 -11.95 13.05 0.46
N THR A 141 -12.82 13.12 -0.54
CA THR A 141 -13.92 14.08 -0.57
C THR A 141 -15.23 13.38 -0.24
N TYR A 142 -15.92 13.84 0.79
CA TYR A 142 -17.26 13.37 1.12
C TYR A 142 -18.27 14.53 1.08
N ASN A 143 -19.41 14.34 0.42
CA ASN A 143 -20.41 15.39 0.20
C ASN A 143 -19.83 16.68 -0.39
N GLY A 144 -18.84 16.57 -1.28
CA GLY A 144 -18.19 17.70 -1.93
C GLY A 144 -17.15 18.45 -1.07
N VAL A 145 -16.83 17.95 0.13
CA VAL A 145 -15.84 18.54 1.05
C VAL A 145 -14.70 17.56 1.27
N LYS A 146 -13.47 18.02 1.07
CA LYS A 146 -12.26 17.27 1.43
C LYS A 146 -12.14 17.26 2.96
N MET A 147 -11.97 16.06 3.56
CA MET A 147 -11.93 15.93 5.02
C MET A 147 -11.11 14.70 5.46
N LYS A 148 -10.78 14.65 6.74
CA LYS A 148 -10.17 13.48 7.37
C LYS A 148 -11.11 12.30 7.33
N LEU A 149 -10.54 11.08 7.37
CA LEU A 149 -11.33 9.85 7.36
C LEU A 149 -12.30 9.80 8.56
N GLU A 150 -11.81 10.08 9.77
CA GLU A 150 -12.64 10.08 10.99
C GLU A 150 -13.80 11.09 10.92
N ASP A 151 -13.61 12.25 10.27
CA ASP A 151 -14.67 13.25 10.10
C ASP A 151 -15.76 12.76 9.11
N ALA A 152 -15.36 12.07 8.06
CA ALA A 152 -16.30 11.43 7.13
C ALA A 152 -17.04 10.27 7.79
N ILE A 153 -16.34 9.41 8.54
CA ILE A 153 -16.91 8.32 9.31
C ILE A 153 -17.92 8.81 10.35
N ALA A 154 -17.64 9.92 11.03
CA ALA A 154 -18.59 10.54 11.98
C ALA A 154 -19.91 10.97 11.32
N GLN A 155 -19.88 11.34 10.04
CA GLN A 155 -21.07 11.70 9.25
C GLN A 155 -21.80 10.46 8.70
N ILE A 156 -21.05 9.46 8.20
CA ILE A 156 -21.57 8.24 7.58
C ILE A 156 -22.16 7.30 8.65
N LYS A 157 -21.47 7.14 9.79
CA LYS A 157 -21.74 6.18 10.87
C LYS A 157 -21.93 4.76 10.35
N PRO A 158 -20.94 4.22 9.65
CA PRO A 158 -21.04 2.90 9.06
C PRO A 158 -21.09 1.80 10.14
N GLY A 159 -21.73 0.68 9.82
CA GLY A 159 -21.63 -0.57 10.59
C GLY A 159 -20.38 -1.38 10.20
N LYS A 160 -19.87 -1.19 8.98
CA LYS A 160 -18.69 -1.90 8.45
C LYS A 160 -17.74 -0.94 7.74
N ILE A 161 -16.45 -1.07 8.04
CA ILE A 161 -15.38 -0.27 7.43
C ILE A 161 -14.40 -1.23 6.76
N TYR A 162 -14.36 -1.21 5.43
CA TYR A 162 -13.44 -1.97 4.61
C TYR A 162 -12.26 -1.09 4.22
N ILE A 163 -11.02 -1.55 4.47
CA ILE A 163 -9.82 -0.75 4.26
C ILE A 163 -8.84 -1.51 3.36
N LEU A 164 -8.44 -0.89 2.24
CA LEU A 164 -7.32 -1.31 1.41
C LEU A 164 -6.34 -0.15 1.29
N LEU A 165 -5.35 -0.15 2.16
CA LEU A 165 -4.22 0.79 2.21
C LEU A 165 -2.93 0.00 2.45
N GLY A 166 -1.80 0.67 2.31
CA GLY A 166 -0.47 0.07 2.55
C GLY A 166 0.47 0.20 1.36
N THR A 167 -0.04 0.18 0.13
CA THR A 167 0.76 0.34 -1.09
C THR A 167 1.60 1.63 -1.06
N ASN A 168 0.99 2.74 -0.63
CA ASN A 168 1.64 4.04 -0.52
C ASN A 168 2.35 4.26 0.84
N ASP A 169 2.27 3.30 1.75
CA ASP A 169 2.90 3.39 3.06
C ASP A 169 4.23 2.66 3.11
N VAL A 170 4.25 1.40 2.68
CA VAL A 170 5.34 0.47 3.00
C VAL A 170 6.69 0.91 2.45
N ALA A 171 6.73 1.47 1.24
CA ALA A 171 7.95 2.00 0.64
C ALA A 171 8.44 3.31 1.31
N LEU A 172 7.54 4.10 1.90
CA LEU A 172 7.86 5.38 2.54
C LEU A 172 8.19 5.24 4.02
N TYR A 173 7.47 4.39 4.73
CA TYR A 173 7.51 4.32 6.19
C TYR A 173 8.06 2.98 6.71
N GLY A 174 8.15 1.95 5.84
CA GLY A 174 8.41 0.58 6.26
C GLY A 174 7.25 -0.05 7.01
N VAL A 175 7.38 -1.35 7.32
CA VAL A 175 6.30 -2.15 7.90
C VAL A 175 5.87 -1.64 9.28
N GLU A 176 6.81 -1.46 10.20
CA GLU A 176 6.52 -1.08 11.59
C GLU A 176 5.76 0.24 11.70
N GLN A 177 6.22 1.28 10.99
CA GLN A 177 5.57 2.57 11.04
C GLN A 177 4.22 2.55 10.32
N THR A 178 4.06 1.75 9.27
CA THR A 178 2.77 1.56 8.59
C THR A 178 1.73 0.97 9.56
N ILE A 179 2.10 -0.05 10.34
CA ILE A 179 1.22 -0.62 11.38
C ILE A 179 0.86 0.42 12.46
N ALA A 180 1.83 1.20 12.92
CA ALA A 180 1.58 2.25 13.93
C ALA A 180 0.63 3.35 13.40
N ASN A 181 0.78 3.74 12.14
CA ASN A 181 -0.12 4.68 11.48
C ASN A 181 -1.53 4.08 11.32
N ALA A 182 -1.63 2.80 10.92
CA ALA A 182 -2.89 2.08 10.80
C ALA A 182 -3.63 2.00 12.15
N ASP A 183 -2.93 1.67 13.24
CA ASP A 183 -3.52 1.63 14.59
C ASP A 183 -4.09 2.99 14.99
N THR A 184 -3.34 4.06 14.72
CA THR A 184 -3.78 5.43 15.01
C THR A 184 -5.03 5.80 14.23
N GLU A 185 -5.02 5.59 12.90
CA GLU A 185 -6.13 5.98 12.03
C GLU A 185 -7.39 5.15 12.30
N ILE A 186 -7.25 3.81 12.44
CA ILE A 186 -8.39 2.93 12.74
C ILE A 186 -9.00 3.27 14.10
N SER A 187 -8.17 3.58 15.11
CA SER A 187 -8.65 4.01 16.42
C SER A 187 -9.52 5.27 16.34
N ARG A 188 -9.10 6.28 15.56
CA ARG A 188 -9.89 7.51 15.33
C ARG A 188 -11.21 7.22 14.62
N MET A 189 -11.20 6.35 13.62
CA MET A 189 -12.43 5.95 12.93
C MET A 189 -13.40 5.23 13.87
N LEU A 190 -12.90 4.36 14.76
CA LEU A 190 -13.72 3.67 15.76
C LEU A 190 -14.24 4.62 16.84
N GLU A 191 -13.51 5.66 17.22
CA GLU A 191 -14.01 6.74 18.08
C GLU A 191 -15.18 7.49 17.41
N ALA A 192 -15.08 7.71 16.09
CA ALA A 192 -16.10 8.39 15.30
C ALA A 192 -17.35 7.54 15.03
N SER A 193 -17.20 6.21 14.92
CA SER A 193 -18.30 5.24 14.75
C SER A 193 -18.09 4.03 15.67
N PRO A 194 -18.41 4.17 16.97
CA PRO A 194 -18.25 3.08 17.93
C PRO A 194 -19.10 1.88 17.56
N GLY A 195 -18.49 0.69 17.53
CA GLY A 195 -19.14 -0.57 17.18
C GLY A 195 -19.13 -0.91 15.69
N ALA A 196 -18.51 -0.09 14.85
CA ALA A 196 -18.24 -0.48 13.47
C ALA A 196 -17.28 -1.69 13.44
N GLU A 197 -17.56 -2.65 12.55
CA GLU A 197 -16.66 -3.76 12.29
C GLU A 197 -15.58 -3.33 11.29
N ILE A 198 -14.33 -3.65 11.61
CA ILE A 198 -13.18 -3.35 10.74
C ILE A 198 -12.83 -4.57 9.90
N PHE A 199 -12.70 -4.36 8.60
CA PHE A 199 -12.26 -5.34 7.61
C PHE A 199 -11.00 -4.79 6.91
N ILE A 200 -9.83 -5.31 7.25
CA ILE A 200 -8.56 -4.94 6.63
C ILE A 200 -8.30 -5.89 5.48
N MET A 201 -8.16 -5.38 4.27
CA MET A 201 -7.78 -6.15 3.10
C MET A 201 -6.25 -6.13 2.94
N SER A 202 -5.67 -7.29 2.58
CA SER A 202 -4.24 -7.35 2.29
C SER A 202 -3.86 -6.42 1.14
N THR A 203 -2.75 -5.71 1.28
CA THR A 203 -2.15 -4.90 0.22
C THR A 203 -1.90 -5.77 -1.01
N THR A 204 -2.30 -5.30 -2.18
CA THR A 204 -2.25 -6.06 -3.44
C THR A 204 -0.84 -6.09 -4.03
N PRO A 205 -0.48 -7.16 -4.78
CA PRO A 205 0.87 -7.28 -5.33
C PRO A 205 1.14 -6.25 -6.42
N LYS A 206 2.43 -5.99 -6.67
CA LYS A 206 2.95 -5.22 -7.79
C LYS A 206 3.34 -6.15 -8.93
N TYR A 207 3.17 -5.72 -10.18
CA TYR A 207 3.64 -6.42 -11.37
C TYR A 207 5.17 -6.55 -11.34
N SER A 208 5.70 -7.79 -11.22
CA SER A 208 7.13 -8.01 -10.97
C SER A 208 8.04 -7.34 -12.01
N PRO A 209 7.73 -7.35 -13.33
CA PRO A 209 8.57 -6.63 -14.29
C PRO A 209 8.60 -5.10 -14.15
N ALA A 210 7.68 -4.51 -13.36
CA ALA A 210 7.66 -3.10 -13.03
C ALA A 210 8.36 -2.78 -11.70
N GLU A 211 8.95 -3.76 -11.02
CA GLU A 211 9.79 -3.53 -9.86
C GLU A 211 11.09 -2.83 -10.26
N SER A 212 11.66 -2.10 -9.32
CA SER A 212 12.88 -1.33 -9.51
C SER A 212 13.94 -1.77 -8.49
N ASP A 213 15.18 -1.88 -8.92
CA ASP A 213 16.33 -2.16 -8.05
C ASP A 213 16.74 -0.93 -7.19
N VAL A 214 16.00 0.17 -7.28
CA VAL A 214 16.27 1.37 -6.48
C VAL A 214 15.89 1.10 -5.03
N ASP A 215 16.82 1.37 -4.12
CA ASP A 215 16.60 1.22 -2.68
C ASP A 215 15.40 2.07 -2.22
N GLY A 216 14.52 1.45 -1.43
CA GLY A 216 13.27 2.07 -0.98
C GLY A 216 12.14 2.10 -2.03
N ALA A 217 12.32 1.52 -3.23
CA ALA A 217 11.22 1.37 -4.17
C ALA A 217 10.25 0.28 -3.72
N LEU A 218 8.96 0.49 -3.99
CA LEU A 218 7.91 -0.50 -3.72
C LEU A 218 8.21 -1.82 -4.45
N ASN A 219 8.24 -2.91 -3.70
CA ASN A 219 8.46 -4.26 -4.19
C ASN A 219 7.55 -5.28 -3.50
N ASN A 220 7.43 -6.49 -4.08
CA ASN A 220 6.53 -7.52 -3.56
C ASN A 220 6.99 -8.12 -2.22
N ALA A 221 8.28 -8.15 -1.94
CA ALA A 221 8.79 -8.66 -0.66
C ALA A 221 8.35 -7.77 0.51
N ASP A 222 8.40 -6.44 0.36
CA ASP A 222 7.93 -5.49 1.37
C ASP A 222 6.40 -5.53 1.51
N ILE A 223 5.67 -5.70 0.39
CA ILE A 223 4.22 -5.88 0.39
C ILE A 223 3.84 -7.15 1.17
N ASP A 224 4.51 -8.27 0.93
CA ASP A 224 4.24 -9.53 1.60
C ASP A 224 4.59 -9.45 3.09
N ALA A 225 5.70 -8.80 3.45
CA ALA A 225 6.06 -8.55 4.85
C ALA A 225 5.00 -7.67 5.56
N LEU A 226 4.51 -6.62 4.88
CA LEU A 226 3.43 -5.80 5.41
C LEU A 226 2.14 -6.61 5.61
N ASN A 227 1.78 -7.47 4.64
CA ASN A 227 0.58 -8.28 4.74
C ASN A 227 0.61 -9.24 5.94
N VAL A 228 1.77 -9.85 6.22
CA VAL A 228 1.97 -10.68 7.42
C VAL A 228 1.79 -9.86 8.69
N ALA A 229 2.43 -8.69 8.78
CA ALA A 229 2.33 -7.83 9.96
C ALA A 229 0.91 -7.27 10.16
N MET A 230 0.24 -6.89 9.06
CA MET A 230 -1.14 -6.39 9.09
C MET A 230 -2.13 -7.47 9.51
N TRP A 231 -1.92 -8.70 9.08
CA TRP A 231 -2.70 -9.83 9.56
C TRP A 231 -2.52 -10.04 11.08
N GLN A 232 -1.28 -10.04 11.59
CA GLN A 232 -0.99 -10.16 13.03
C GLN A 232 -1.64 -9.03 13.82
N PHE A 233 -1.52 -7.81 13.33
CA PHE A 233 -2.19 -6.63 13.89
C PHE A 233 -3.71 -6.79 13.94
N ALA A 234 -4.33 -7.24 12.86
CA ALA A 234 -5.78 -7.48 12.82
C ALA A 234 -6.21 -8.54 13.86
N VAL A 235 -5.46 -9.64 13.99
CA VAL A 235 -5.72 -10.68 15.00
C VAL A 235 -5.61 -10.12 16.42
N GLU A 236 -4.56 -9.34 16.71
CA GLU A 236 -4.35 -8.73 18.02
C GLU A 236 -5.49 -7.78 18.42
N LYS A 237 -5.97 -6.99 17.46
CA LYS A 237 -7.05 -6.00 17.68
C LYS A 237 -8.45 -6.61 17.58
N GLY A 238 -8.59 -7.85 17.13
CA GLY A 238 -9.90 -8.50 16.90
C GLY A 238 -10.60 -7.97 15.65
N TYR A 239 -9.86 -7.44 14.67
CA TYR A 239 -10.38 -7.02 13.38
C TYR A 239 -10.45 -8.20 12.40
N ASN A 240 -11.26 -8.06 11.35
CA ASN A 240 -11.32 -9.03 10.27
C ASN A 240 -10.20 -8.75 9.27
N PHE A 241 -9.42 -9.77 8.91
CA PHE A 241 -8.40 -9.67 7.86
C PHE A 241 -8.84 -10.44 6.63
N MET A 242 -8.90 -9.75 5.49
CA MET A 242 -9.32 -10.32 4.20
C MET A 242 -8.09 -10.46 3.30
N ASN A 243 -7.55 -11.67 3.17
CA ASN A 243 -6.37 -11.91 2.35
C ASN A 243 -6.75 -11.99 0.87
N ILE A 244 -6.84 -10.84 0.20
CA ILE A 244 -7.17 -10.75 -1.23
C ILE A 244 -5.95 -10.83 -2.15
N ALA A 245 -4.74 -10.56 -1.66
CA ALA A 245 -3.52 -10.53 -2.48
C ALA A 245 -3.29 -11.81 -3.31
N PRO A 246 -3.49 -13.03 -2.77
CA PRO A 246 -3.30 -14.27 -3.52
C PRO A 246 -4.20 -14.40 -4.74
N LEU A 247 -5.35 -13.72 -4.78
CA LEU A 247 -6.29 -13.76 -5.91
C LEU A 247 -5.71 -13.15 -7.18
N PHE A 248 -4.69 -12.31 -7.04
CA PHE A 248 -4.13 -11.49 -8.12
C PHE A 248 -2.69 -11.85 -8.47
N LYS A 249 -2.05 -12.75 -7.67
CA LYS A 249 -0.66 -13.17 -7.88
C LYS A 249 -0.52 -14.14 -9.05
N ASP A 250 0.56 -13.99 -9.79
CA ASP A 250 1.05 -14.99 -10.74
C ASP A 250 2.08 -15.94 -10.09
N GLU A 251 2.70 -16.81 -10.89
CA GLU A 251 3.70 -17.77 -10.44
C GLU A 251 4.97 -17.13 -9.85
N THR A 252 5.22 -15.85 -10.14
CA THR A 252 6.36 -15.09 -9.59
C THR A 252 6.04 -14.46 -8.23
N GLY A 253 4.78 -14.50 -7.81
CA GLY A 253 4.29 -13.83 -6.61
C GLY A 253 3.92 -12.36 -6.83
N GLY A 254 4.10 -11.83 -8.04
CA GLY A 254 3.69 -10.48 -8.42
C GLY A 254 2.26 -10.42 -8.97
N LEU A 255 1.79 -9.21 -9.26
CA LEU A 255 0.50 -8.99 -9.91
C LEU A 255 0.50 -9.66 -11.30
N ALA A 256 -0.47 -10.53 -11.55
CA ALA A 256 -0.61 -11.18 -12.84
C ALA A 256 -0.82 -10.16 -13.96
N ALA A 257 -0.16 -10.38 -15.09
CA ALA A 257 -0.18 -9.46 -16.23
C ALA A 257 -1.61 -9.12 -16.70
N ASP A 258 -2.54 -10.08 -16.67
CA ASP A 258 -3.94 -9.87 -17.12
C ASP A 258 -4.74 -8.99 -16.16
N TYR A 259 -4.28 -8.84 -14.93
CA TYR A 259 -4.90 -8.02 -13.89
C TYR A 259 -4.26 -6.63 -13.76
N CYS A 260 -3.09 -6.39 -14.36
CA CYS A 260 -2.37 -5.13 -14.31
C CYS A 260 -2.73 -4.23 -15.50
N SER A 261 -3.28 -3.04 -15.22
CA SER A 261 -3.66 -2.06 -16.25
C SER A 261 -2.53 -1.09 -16.63
N ASP A 262 -1.50 -0.96 -15.80
CA ASP A 262 -0.41 0.01 -15.94
C ASP A 262 1.00 -0.64 -15.94
N LYS A 263 1.15 -1.75 -16.68
CA LYS A 263 2.37 -2.57 -16.75
C LYS A 263 3.63 -1.77 -17.08
N GLU A 264 3.49 -0.75 -17.94
CA GLU A 264 4.59 0.15 -18.35
C GLU A 264 4.78 1.33 -17.37
N GLY A 265 3.98 1.39 -16.31
CA GLY A 265 3.99 2.43 -15.30
C GLY A 265 4.36 1.91 -13.92
N MET A 266 3.51 2.14 -12.94
CA MET A 266 3.74 1.71 -11.55
C MET A 266 3.55 0.20 -11.37
N GLY A 267 2.75 -0.44 -12.21
CA GLY A 267 2.48 -1.88 -12.15
C GLY A 267 1.62 -2.30 -10.96
N ILE A 268 0.73 -1.44 -10.49
CA ILE A 268 -0.11 -1.69 -9.30
C ILE A 268 -1.61 -1.58 -9.56
N HIS A 269 -2.01 -0.89 -10.64
CA HIS A 269 -3.42 -0.63 -10.90
C HIS A 269 -4.10 -1.79 -11.61
N PHE A 270 -5.36 -1.99 -11.28
CA PHE A 270 -6.15 -3.13 -11.70
C PHE A 270 -6.89 -2.91 -13.03
N THR A 271 -7.08 -4.01 -13.76
CA THR A 271 -8.04 -4.10 -14.87
C THR A 271 -9.45 -4.36 -14.34
N SER A 272 -10.47 -4.19 -15.19
CA SER A 272 -11.86 -4.57 -14.84
C SER A 272 -11.98 -6.05 -14.45
N ALA A 273 -11.18 -6.95 -15.06
CA ALA A 273 -11.18 -8.37 -14.70
C ALA A 273 -10.72 -8.60 -13.24
N ALA A 274 -9.74 -7.83 -12.77
CA ALA A 274 -9.31 -7.90 -11.37
C ALA A 274 -10.40 -7.36 -10.43
N TYR A 275 -11.08 -6.28 -10.81
CA TYR A 275 -12.20 -5.76 -10.01
C TYR A 275 -13.39 -6.72 -9.97
N ASP A 276 -13.66 -7.50 -11.03
CA ASP A 276 -14.66 -8.57 -11.01
C ASP A 276 -14.31 -9.65 -9.97
N ILE A 277 -13.04 -10.06 -9.91
CA ILE A 277 -12.56 -11.03 -8.92
C ILE A 277 -12.71 -10.48 -7.50
N TRP A 278 -12.30 -9.24 -7.27
CA TRP A 278 -12.43 -8.60 -5.96
C TRP A 278 -13.89 -8.50 -5.53
N LEU A 279 -14.76 -8.04 -6.42
CA LEU A 279 -16.19 -7.96 -6.15
C LEU A 279 -16.79 -9.32 -5.78
N ASN A 280 -16.49 -10.37 -6.55
CA ASN A 280 -16.97 -11.73 -6.26
C ASN A 280 -16.45 -12.25 -4.92
N PHE A 281 -15.21 -11.93 -4.56
CA PHE A 281 -14.65 -12.27 -3.26
C PHE A 281 -15.42 -11.60 -2.11
N LEU A 282 -15.75 -10.32 -2.24
CA LEU A 282 -16.53 -9.60 -1.24
C LEU A 282 -17.87 -10.27 -0.97
N TYR A 283 -18.58 -10.72 -2.01
CA TYR A 283 -19.85 -11.44 -1.84
C TYR A 283 -19.73 -12.82 -1.21
N SER A 284 -18.56 -13.44 -1.32
CA SER A 284 -18.30 -14.76 -0.70
C SER A 284 -17.73 -14.66 0.72
N TYR A 285 -17.51 -13.44 1.22
CA TYR A 285 -16.87 -13.18 2.51
C TYR A 285 -17.79 -12.50 3.52
N GLY A 286 -19.04 -13.00 3.62
CA GLY A 286 -19.95 -12.54 4.66
C GLY A 286 -19.67 -13.22 5.99
N LYS A 287 -19.64 -12.46 7.09
CA LYS A 287 -19.66 -13.00 8.44
C LYS A 287 -21.09 -13.39 8.80
N GLN A 288 -21.33 -14.60 9.28
CA GLN A 288 -22.63 -14.93 9.86
C GLN A 288 -22.85 -14.05 11.10
N GLN A 289 -23.99 -13.37 11.16
CA GLN A 289 -24.45 -12.64 12.34
C GLN A 289 -24.98 -13.59 13.41
#